data_231093fe9e6d02c216d5692fb69d6d8b
#
_entry.id   231093fe9e6d02c216d5692fb69d6d8b
#
_cell.length_a   1.000
_cell.length_b   1.000
_cell.length_c   1.000
_cell.angle_alpha   90.00
_cell.angle_beta   90.00
_cell.angle_gamma   90.00
#
_symmetry.space_group_name_H-M   'P 1'
#
loop_
_entity.id
_entity.type
_entity.pdbx_description
1 polymer ?
#
loop_
_entity_poly.entity_id
_entity_poly.type
_entity_poly.pdbx_seq_one_letter_code
_entity_poly.pdbx_strand_id
1 'polypeptide(L)'
;MPNTWKVVLLALALVLVVDSALYYRHNRLVAQTPDSLASAFLEPVSANLNGKDAAGAEKSTEDGVRATVRVSGSPSWLKITTDGAVAYEQIAEPGFSRTFEGRDSLSIWTGNAGAVEARVDGRDLGTLGADGEVLTREFAAQPE
;
A
#
# COMPACT_ATOMS: atom_id res chain seq x y z
N MET A 1 -18.46 32.20 41.12
CA MET A 1 -17.46 32.09 40.02
C MET A 1 -17.89 30.99 39.08
N PRO A 2 -18.23 31.28 37.86
CA PRO A 2 -18.77 30.26 36.95
C PRO A 2 -17.66 29.26 36.58
N ASN A 3 -18.05 27.96 36.59
CA ASN A 3 -17.17 26.81 36.29
C ASN A 3 -16.80 26.75 34.79
N THR A 4 -16.23 27.82 34.25
CA THR A 4 -15.87 27.92 32.82
C THR A 4 -14.90 26.80 32.39
N TRP A 5 -14.06 26.29 33.27
CA TRP A 5 -13.15 25.21 33.01
C TRP A 5 -13.88 23.87 32.75
N LYS A 6 -15.04 23.64 33.41
CA LYS A 6 -15.85 22.43 33.18
C LYS A 6 -16.49 22.47 31.80
N VAL A 7 -16.88 23.64 31.31
CA VAL A 7 -17.43 23.79 29.96
C VAL A 7 -16.35 23.53 28.91
N VAL A 8 -15.14 24.02 29.14
CA VAL A 8 -13.99 23.78 28.25
C VAL A 8 -13.63 22.29 28.19
N LEU A 9 -13.58 21.64 29.35
CA LEU A 9 -13.30 20.19 29.41
C LEU A 9 -14.40 19.35 28.72
N LEU A 10 -15.67 19.75 28.85
CA LEU A 10 -16.81 19.08 28.19
C LEU A 10 -16.73 19.26 26.67
N ALA A 11 -16.37 20.46 26.21
CA ALA A 11 -16.19 20.72 24.78
C ALA A 11 -15.03 19.90 24.19
N LEU A 12 -13.90 19.80 24.92
CA LEU A 12 -12.74 19.01 24.51
C LEU A 12 -13.04 17.51 24.45
N ALA A 13 -13.79 17.01 25.42
CA ALA A 13 -14.25 15.62 25.44
C ALA A 13 -15.18 15.31 24.27
N LEU A 14 -16.04 16.25 23.90
CA LEU A 14 -16.99 16.09 22.79
C LEU A 14 -16.26 16.04 21.45
N VAL A 15 -15.22 16.85 21.26
CA VAL A 15 -14.35 16.82 20.07
C VAL A 15 -13.66 15.46 19.94
N LEU A 16 -13.09 14.93 21.02
CA LEU A 16 -12.41 13.61 21.02
C LEU A 16 -13.37 12.47 20.70
N VAL A 17 -14.62 12.55 21.15
CA VAL A 17 -15.64 11.53 20.84
C VAL A 17 -16.04 11.57 19.36
N VAL A 18 -16.17 12.78 18.79
CA VAL A 18 -16.51 12.96 17.37
C VAL A 18 -15.38 12.47 16.47
N ASP A 19 -14.13 12.82 16.79
CA ASP A 19 -12.97 12.33 16.04
C ASP A 19 -12.84 10.81 16.11
N SER A 20 -13.07 10.22 17.29
CA SER A 20 -13.07 8.77 17.47
C SER A 20 -14.18 8.11 16.64
N ALA A 21 -15.37 8.68 16.61
CA ALA A 21 -16.51 8.14 15.84
C ALA A 21 -16.27 8.23 14.34
N LEU A 22 -15.66 9.33 13.84
CA LEU A 22 -15.28 9.48 12.44
C LEU A 22 -14.19 8.49 12.05
N TYR A 23 -13.20 8.28 12.91
CA TYR A 23 -12.14 7.28 12.71
C TYR A 23 -12.73 5.86 12.63
N TYR A 24 -13.65 5.48 13.53
CA TYR A 24 -14.31 4.17 13.50
C TYR A 24 -15.22 3.98 12.29
N ARG A 25 -15.93 5.03 11.83
CA ARG A 25 -16.72 4.96 10.60
C ARG A 25 -15.85 4.78 9.36
N HIS A 26 -14.73 5.47 9.28
CA HIS A 26 -13.79 5.33 8.16
C HIS A 26 -13.19 3.91 8.11
N ASN A 27 -12.83 3.37 9.27
CA ASN A 27 -12.21 2.04 9.35
C ASN A 27 -13.20 0.88 9.15
N ARG A 28 -14.51 1.09 9.38
CA ARG A 28 -15.55 0.06 9.13
C ARG A 28 -15.84 -0.16 7.64
N LEU A 29 -15.57 0.79 6.79
CA LEU A 29 -15.79 0.65 5.35
C LEU A 29 -14.73 -0.23 4.67
N VAL A 30 -13.61 -0.48 5.34
CA VAL A 30 -12.51 -1.34 4.83
C VAL A 30 -12.67 -2.81 5.26
N ALA A 31 -13.53 -3.11 6.24
CA ALA A 31 -13.67 -4.43 6.85
C ALA A 31 -14.88 -5.25 6.36
N GLN A 32 -15.55 -4.85 5.29
CA GLN A 32 -16.64 -5.63 4.69
C GLN A 32 -16.24 -6.18 3.33
N THR A 33 -15.35 -7.17 3.32
CA THR A 33 -15.37 -8.17 2.25
C THR A 33 -16.43 -9.20 2.63
N PRO A 34 -17.49 -9.40 1.82
CA PRO A 34 -18.43 -10.48 2.09
C PRO A 34 -17.73 -11.82 1.85
N ASP A 35 -17.61 -12.58 2.92
CA ASP A 35 -17.15 -13.98 2.97
C ASP A 35 -18.27 -14.88 2.37
N SER A 36 -18.59 -14.67 1.10
CA SER A 36 -19.72 -15.36 0.47
C SER A 36 -19.42 -15.93 -0.94
N LEU A 37 -18.17 -16.24 -1.25
CA LEU A 37 -17.85 -17.00 -2.47
C LEU A 37 -16.93 -18.22 -2.21
N ALA A 38 -16.86 -18.71 -0.98
CA ALA A 38 -16.03 -19.88 -0.62
C ALA A 38 -16.72 -21.24 -0.85
N SER A 39 -17.85 -21.34 -1.56
CA SER A 39 -18.58 -22.61 -1.69
C SER A 39 -19.01 -22.98 -3.11
N ALA A 40 -18.41 -22.45 -4.15
CA ALA A 40 -18.77 -22.84 -5.50
C ALA A 40 -17.56 -23.03 -6.42
N PHE A 41 -16.60 -23.84 -6.03
CA PHE A 41 -15.72 -24.51 -7.00
C PHE A 41 -14.88 -25.61 -6.34
N LEU A 42 -15.53 -26.73 -6.00
CA LEU A 42 -14.85 -28.02 -5.82
C LEU A 42 -15.07 -28.82 -7.09
N GLU A 43 -14.18 -28.70 -8.03
CA GLU A 43 -13.94 -29.71 -9.03
C GLU A 43 -12.43 -30.03 -9.05
N PRO A 44 -12.05 -31.29 -9.01
CA PRO A 44 -10.65 -31.70 -8.97
C PRO A 44 -10.10 -31.78 -10.40
N VAL A 45 -9.18 -30.91 -10.77
CA VAL A 45 -8.32 -31.14 -11.93
C VAL A 45 -6.98 -31.65 -11.47
N SER A 46 -6.77 -32.91 -11.79
CA SER A 46 -5.55 -33.68 -11.61
C SER A 46 -4.28 -33.00 -12.11
N ALA A 47 -3.29 -33.09 -11.22
CA ALA A 47 -1.86 -33.30 -11.52
C ALA A 47 -1.32 -32.94 -12.92
N ASN A 48 -0.46 -31.92 -12.95
CA ASN A 48 0.78 -32.06 -13.68
C ASN A 48 1.92 -31.42 -12.88
N LEU A 49 2.67 -32.25 -12.16
CA LEU A 49 3.94 -31.91 -11.56
C LEU A 49 4.97 -31.86 -12.66
N ASN A 50 5.31 -30.69 -13.14
CA ASN A 50 6.64 -30.50 -13.69
C ASN A 50 7.11 -29.08 -13.35
N GLY A 51 8.07 -29.04 -12.43
CA GLY A 51 8.66 -27.81 -11.99
C GLY A 51 9.44 -27.15 -13.11
N LYS A 52 9.21 -25.86 -13.25
CA LYS A 52 10.26 -24.89 -13.58
C LYS A 52 9.66 -23.49 -13.53
N ASP A 53 10.14 -22.71 -12.57
CA ASP A 53 10.24 -21.25 -12.60
C ASP A 53 9.02 -20.51 -13.21
N ALA A 54 7.94 -20.39 -12.42
CA ALA A 54 6.88 -19.44 -12.68
C ALA A 54 7.35 -18.05 -12.19
N ALA A 55 8.19 -17.38 -12.97
CA ALA A 55 8.16 -15.93 -13.01
C ALA A 55 6.76 -15.58 -13.53
N GLY A 56 5.82 -15.32 -12.63
CA GLY A 56 4.50 -14.85 -12.97
C GLY A 56 4.63 -13.54 -13.75
N ALA A 57 4.55 -13.62 -15.07
CA ALA A 57 4.26 -12.48 -15.90
C ALA A 57 2.84 -12.05 -15.56
N GLU A 58 2.67 -11.24 -14.53
CA GLU A 58 1.43 -10.56 -14.27
C GLU A 58 1.23 -9.58 -15.44
N LYS A 59 0.21 -9.90 -16.24
CA LYS A 59 -0.28 -9.10 -17.34
C LYS A 59 -0.49 -7.67 -16.82
N SER A 60 0.33 -6.73 -17.32
CA SER A 60 0.10 -5.31 -17.15
C SER A 60 -1.33 -5.00 -17.58
N THR A 61 -2.11 -4.38 -16.71
CA THR A 61 -3.42 -3.84 -17.07
C THR A 61 -3.14 -2.76 -18.11
N GLU A 62 -3.78 -2.82 -19.26
CA GLU A 62 -3.49 -1.99 -20.44
C GLU A 62 -3.64 -0.47 -20.21
N ASP A 63 -4.19 -0.04 -19.06
CA ASP A 63 -4.33 1.36 -18.70
C ASP A 63 -3.89 1.55 -17.24
N GLY A 64 -2.64 1.99 -17.01
CA GLY A 64 -2.19 2.36 -15.68
C GLY A 64 -0.72 2.04 -15.39
N VAL A 65 -0.26 2.40 -14.20
CA VAL A 65 1.06 2.08 -13.66
C VAL A 65 0.94 1.13 -12.48
N ARG A 66 1.69 0.04 -12.49
CA ARG A 66 1.72 -0.96 -11.42
C ARG A 66 3.13 -1.08 -10.86
N ALA A 67 3.28 -0.90 -9.55
CA ALA A 67 4.54 -1.05 -8.87
C ALA A 67 4.45 -2.08 -7.74
N THR A 68 5.33 -3.08 -7.75
CA THR A 68 5.55 -3.97 -6.62
C THR A 68 6.77 -3.47 -5.85
N VAL A 69 6.57 -3.13 -4.58
CA VAL A 69 7.59 -2.60 -3.68
C VAL A 69 7.95 -3.66 -2.66
N ARG A 70 9.24 -3.91 -2.48
CA ARG A 70 9.80 -4.83 -1.49
C ARG A 70 10.78 -4.10 -0.59
N VAL A 71 10.86 -4.53 0.67
CA VAL A 71 11.88 -4.04 1.61
C VAL A 71 12.73 -5.22 2.04
N SER A 72 14.06 -5.07 1.93
CA SER A 72 15.04 -6.08 2.30
C SER A 72 16.15 -5.46 3.15
N GLY A 73 16.75 -6.27 4.00
CA GLY A 73 17.89 -5.86 4.83
C GLY A 73 17.51 -5.00 6.03
N SER A 74 17.14 -3.74 5.84
CA SER A 74 16.83 -2.79 6.90
C SER A 74 15.42 -2.21 6.74
N PRO A 75 14.78 -1.73 7.83
CA PRO A 75 13.52 -1.01 7.74
C PRO A 75 13.66 0.27 6.91
N SER A 76 12.59 0.64 6.23
CA SER A 76 12.50 1.91 5.51
C SER A 76 11.16 2.56 5.73
N TRP A 77 11.14 3.86 5.99
CA TRP A 77 9.91 4.62 5.92
C TRP A 77 9.49 4.74 4.44
N LEU A 78 8.25 4.38 4.17
CA LEU A 78 7.67 4.41 2.83
C LEU A 78 6.41 5.25 2.81
N LYS A 79 6.30 6.09 1.78
CA LYS A 79 5.06 6.73 1.39
C LYS A 79 4.80 6.45 -0.08
N ILE A 80 3.70 5.77 -0.35
CA ILE A 80 3.26 5.47 -1.70
C ILE A 80 2.01 6.29 -1.98
N THR A 81 2.05 7.03 -3.08
CA THR A 81 0.93 7.84 -3.54
C THR A 81 0.52 7.35 -4.92
N THR A 82 -0.77 7.10 -5.11
CA THR A 82 -1.36 6.71 -6.40
C THR A 82 -2.41 7.72 -6.78
N ASP A 83 -2.31 8.29 -7.99
CA ASP A 83 -3.26 9.28 -8.52
C ASP A 83 -3.51 10.46 -7.54
N GLY A 84 -2.44 10.92 -6.88
CA GLY A 84 -2.49 11.99 -5.90
C GLY A 84 -3.01 11.59 -4.50
N ALA A 85 -3.49 10.36 -4.30
CA ALA A 85 -3.96 9.87 -3.01
C ALA A 85 -2.89 9.00 -2.32
N VAL A 86 -2.72 9.16 -1.00
CA VAL A 86 -1.79 8.34 -0.22
C VAL A 86 -2.37 6.94 -0.05
N ALA A 87 -1.73 5.95 -0.68
CA ALA A 87 -2.11 4.55 -0.61
C ALA A 87 -1.44 3.80 0.55
N TYR A 88 -0.25 4.25 0.95
CA TYR A 88 0.52 3.67 2.06
C TYR A 88 1.47 4.71 2.65
N GLU A 89 1.56 4.80 3.99
CA GLU A 89 2.49 5.69 4.69
C GLU A 89 2.84 5.10 6.05
N GLN A 90 3.94 4.35 6.13
CA GLN A 90 4.40 3.69 7.35
C GLN A 90 5.88 3.29 7.22
N ILE A 91 6.49 2.90 8.36
CA ILE A 91 7.75 2.15 8.34
C ILE A 91 7.45 0.73 7.87
N ALA A 92 8.11 0.32 6.81
CA ALA A 92 8.04 -1.04 6.28
C ALA A 92 9.25 -1.83 6.74
N GLU A 93 8.99 -2.97 7.35
CA GLU A 93 10.01 -3.88 7.86
C GLU A 93 10.57 -4.78 6.75
N PRO A 94 11.78 -5.33 6.93
CA PRO A 94 12.33 -6.34 6.03
C PRO A 94 11.36 -7.52 5.83
N GLY A 95 11.16 -7.91 4.58
CA GLY A 95 10.15 -8.90 4.18
C GLY A 95 8.83 -8.28 3.73
N PHE A 96 8.64 -6.98 3.88
CA PHE A 96 7.50 -6.29 3.27
C PHE A 96 7.51 -6.49 1.75
N SER A 97 6.35 -6.84 1.19
CA SER A 97 6.16 -6.94 -0.25
C SER A 97 4.70 -6.61 -0.58
N ARG A 98 4.49 -5.57 -1.38
CA ARG A 98 3.14 -5.13 -1.74
C ARG A 98 3.12 -4.53 -3.13
N THR A 99 2.02 -4.78 -3.85
CA THR A 99 1.76 -4.18 -5.16
C THR A 99 0.78 -3.02 -5.00
N PHE A 100 1.07 -1.93 -5.69
CA PHE A 100 0.26 -0.72 -5.76
C PHE A 100 -0.05 -0.43 -7.23
N GLU A 101 -1.23 0.12 -7.48
CA GLU A 101 -1.71 0.44 -8.81
C GLU A 101 -2.24 1.87 -8.84
N GLY A 102 -1.89 2.61 -9.88
CA GLY A 102 -2.41 3.93 -10.20
C GLY A 102 -2.90 3.94 -11.65
N ARG A 103 -3.90 4.75 -11.95
CA ARG A 103 -4.37 4.93 -13.32
C ARG A 103 -3.45 5.85 -14.11
N ASP A 104 -3.09 6.98 -13.51
CA ASP A 104 -2.32 8.03 -14.16
C ASP A 104 -0.90 8.09 -13.61
N SER A 105 -0.72 7.92 -12.29
CA SER A 105 0.58 8.10 -11.64
C SER A 105 0.76 7.29 -10.37
N LEU A 106 2.01 6.96 -10.08
CA LEU A 106 2.44 6.34 -8.85
C LEU A 106 3.75 6.98 -8.38
N SER A 107 3.80 7.41 -7.12
CA SER A 107 4.99 7.98 -6.50
C SER A 107 5.41 7.13 -5.30
N ILE A 108 6.71 6.85 -5.21
CA ILE A 108 7.34 6.14 -4.11
C ILE A 108 8.32 7.09 -3.43
N TRP A 109 8.03 7.50 -2.21
CA TRP A 109 8.97 8.19 -1.34
C TRP A 109 9.51 7.21 -0.30
N THR A 110 10.83 7.15 -0.17
CA THR A 110 11.51 6.23 0.75
C THR A 110 12.56 6.95 1.58
N GLY A 111 12.68 6.55 2.85
CA GLY A 111 13.70 7.06 3.79
C GLY A 111 15.03 6.27 3.74
N ASN A 112 15.03 5.08 3.12
CA ASN A 112 16.23 4.28 2.90
C ASN A 112 16.08 3.52 1.59
N ALA A 113 16.54 4.14 0.50
CA ALA A 113 16.37 3.63 -0.85
C ALA A 113 17.19 2.37 -1.14
N GLY A 114 18.29 2.15 -0.42
CA GLY A 114 19.10 0.93 -0.54
C GLY A 114 18.40 -0.32 0.01
N ALA A 115 17.44 -0.14 0.92
CA ALA A 115 16.63 -1.24 1.45
C ALA A 115 15.36 -1.51 0.65
N VAL A 116 15.04 -0.66 -0.33
CA VAL A 116 13.78 -0.74 -1.10
C VAL A 116 14.06 -1.15 -2.53
N GLU A 117 13.45 -2.25 -2.93
CA GLU A 117 13.43 -2.75 -4.30
C GLU A 117 12.07 -2.47 -4.93
N ALA A 118 12.06 -2.10 -6.19
CA ALA A 118 10.82 -1.87 -6.91
C ALA A 118 10.82 -2.57 -8.27
N ARG A 119 9.66 -3.11 -8.62
CA ARG A 119 9.35 -3.61 -9.96
C ARG A 119 8.15 -2.82 -10.49
N VAL A 120 8.33 -2.16 -11.62
CA VAL A 120 7.29 -1.28 -12.20
C VAL A 120 6.95 -1.79 -13.61
N ASP A 121 5.68 -2.04 -13.86
CA ASP A 121 5.13 -2.53 -15.13
C ASP A 121 5.91 -3.73 -15.69
N GLY A 122 6.23 -4.67 -14.79
CA GLY A 122 6.99 -5.87 -15.12
C GLY A 122 8.51 -5.66 -15.23
N ARG A 123 9.01 -4.41 -15.19
CA ARG A 123 10.44 -4.10 -15.21
C ARG A 123 11.00 -4.07 -13.81
N ASP A 124 12.02 -4.87 -13.56
CA ASP A 124 12.74 -4.86 -12.30
C ASP A 124 13.72 -3.68 -12.30
N LEU A 125 13.56 -2.77 -11.33
CA LEU A 125 14.42 -1.61 -11.15
C LEU A 125 15.56 -1.89 -10.15
N GLY A 126 15.51 -3.05 -9.46
CA GLY A 126 16.40 -3.34 -8.35
C GLY A 126 16.20 -2.40 -7.17
N THR A 127 17.26 -2.11 -6.41
CA THR A 127 17.24 -1.13 -5.33
C THR A 127 17.04 0.28 -5.89
N LEU A 128 16.21 1.07 -5.21
CA LEU A 128 15.87 2.41 -5.70
C LEU A 128 17.02 3.41 -5.59
N GLY A 129 17.96 3.21 -4.66
CA GLY A 129 19.11 4.08 -4.45
C GLY A 129 20.15 3.45 -3.51
N ALA A 130 20.99 4.31 -2.93
CA ALA A 130 21.99 3.90 -1.97
C ALA A 130 21.42 3.64 -0.57
N ASP A 131 22.16 2.91 0.26
CA ASP A 131 21.78 2.67 1.65
C ASP A 131 21.72 3.98 2.44
N GLY A 132 20.61 4.20 3.16
CA GLY A 132 20.34 5.47 3.89
C GLY A 132 19.94 6.64 3.00
N GLU A 133 19.85 6.48 1.70
CA GLU A 133 19.44 7.55 0.79
C GLU A 133 17.93 7.79 0.88
N VAL A 134 17.55 9.07 1.02
CA VAL A 134 16.15 9.52 0.96
C VAL A 134 15.85 10.00 -0.45
N LEU A 135 14.88 9.40 -1.10
CA LEU A 135 14.51 9.80 -2.46
C LEU A 135 13.02 9.64 -2.74
N THR A 136 12.58 10.30 -3.80
CA THR A 136 11.26 10.12 -4.41
C THR A 136 11.44 9.66 -5.85
N ARG A 137 10.68 8.63 -6.23
CA ARG A 137 10.55 8.16 -7.62
C ARG A 137 9.10 8.29 -8.06
N GLU A 138 8.90 8.89 -9.22
CA GLU A 138 7.58 9.05 -9.82
C GLU A 138 7.51 8.24 -11.11
N PHE A 139 6.38 7.59 -11.31
CA PHE A 139 6.06 6.78 -12.47
C PHE A 139 4.71 7.23 -13.01
N ALA A 140 4.62 7.43 -14.29
CA ALA A 140 3.38 7.75 -14.98
C ALA A 140 2.94 6.56 -15.83
N ALA A 141 1.63 6.39 -15.99
CA ALA A 141 1.09 5.47 -16.96
C ALA A 141 1.60 5.84 -18.35
N GLN A 142 2.05 4.86 -19.13
CA GLN A 142 2.46 5.08 -20.50
C GLN A 142 1.22 4.97 -21.38
N PRO A 143 0.79 6.06 -22.06
CA PRO A 143 -0.22 5.93 -23.09
C PRO A 143 0.39 5.13 -24.26
N GLU A 144 -0.39 4.16 -24.79
CA GLU A 144 -0.07 3.48 -26.04
C GLU A 144 -0.06 4.45 -27.24
#